data_1371439c6db60dc20cb95a9cbbebcb3f
#
_entry.id   1371439c6db60dc20cb95a9cbbebcb3f
#
_cell.length_a   1.000
_cell.length_b   1.000
_cell.length_c   1.000
_cell.angle_alpha   90.00
_cell.angle_beta   90.00
_cell.angle_gamma   90.00
#
_symmetry.space_group_name_H-M   'P 1'
#
loop_
_entity.id
_entity.type
_entity.pdbx_description
1 polymer ?
#
loop_
_entity_poly.entity_id
_entity_poly.type
_entity_poly.pdbx_seq_one_letter_code
_entity_poly.pdbx_strand_id
1 'polypeptide(L)'
;MQPAYYENFDEIIKKIWLMLDDAVTNRSSQFRIPVFICGTQNDFDGRIVVLRKSDQKNHLIQFHSDIRSDKIEKLKSNNSASLLFYDKEEKIQVRAKVECIVNH
;
A
#
# COMPACT_ATOMS: atom_id res chain seq x y z
N MET A 1 12.16 -5.73 -23.75
CA MET A 1 10.85 -6.38 -23.96
C MET A 1 10.06 -6.36 -22.67
N GLN A 2 8.80 -5.94 -22.74
CA GLN A 2 7.95 -5.95 -21.58
C GLN A 2 7.44 -7.36 -21.29
N PRO A 3 7.32 -7.74 -20.01
CA PRO A 3 6.66 -9.00 -19.67
C PRO A 3 5.22 -9.03 -20.18
N ALA A 4 4.70 -10.23 -20.45
CA ALA A 4 3.36 -10.40 -21.02
C ALA A 4 2.25 -9.79 -20.15
N TYR A 5 2.42 -9.76 -18.84
CA TYR A 5 1.38 -9.22 -17.96
C TYR A 5 1.19 -7.70 -18.10
N TYR A 6 2.12 -6.99 -18.72
CA TYR A 6 1.94 -5.57 -19.03
C TYR A 6 0.93 -5.32 -20.14
N GLU A 7 0.62 -6.33 -20.92
CA GLU A 7 -0.33 -6.21 -22.03
C GLU A 7 -1.74 -6.58 -21.63
N ASN A 8 -1.92 -7.17 -20.44
CA ASN A 8 -3.20 -7.64 -19.96
C ASN A 8 -3.46 -7.06 -18.56
N PHE A 9 -4.44 -6.15 -18.48
CA PHE A 9 -4.74 -5.45 -17.24
C PHE A 9 -5.11 -6.41 -16.09
N ASP A 10 -5.92 -7.42 -16.37
CA ASP A 10 -6.33 -8.39 -15.34
C ASP A 10 -5.14 -9.18 -14.82
N GLU A 11 -4.20 -9.51 -15.69
CA GLU A 11 -2.98 -10.22 -15.28
C GLU A 11 -2.10 -9.32 -14.39
N ILE A 12 -2.04 -8.04 -14.68
CA ILE A 12 -1.30 -7.08 -13.86
C ILE A 12 -1.89 -7.01 -12.47
N ILE A 13 -3.21 -6.87 -12.36
CA ILE A 13 -3.90 -6.79 -11.06
C ILE A 13 -3.69 -8.08 -10.27
N LYS A 14 -3.78 -9.23 -10.92
CA LYS A 14 -3.54 -10.52 -10.30
C LYS A 14 -2.10 -10.61 -9.77
N LYS A 15 -1.14 -10.18 -10.57
CA LYS A 15 0.27 -10.17 -10.17
C LYS A 15 0.49 -9.29 -8.94
N ILE A 16 -0.13 -8.12 -8.91
CA ILE A 16 0.01 -7.19 -7.79
C ILE A 16 -0.50 -7.85 -6.49
N TRP A 17 -1.67 -8.48 -6.52
CA TRP A 17 -2.22 -9.13 -5.33
C TRP A 17 -1.36 -10.32 -4.88
N LEU A 18 -0.78 -11.06 -5.81
CA LEU A 18 0.17 -12.13 -5.47
C LEU A 18 1.41 -11.56 -4.76
N MET A 19 1.92 -10.43 -5.23
CA MET A 19 3.07 -9.77 -4.60
C MET A 19 2.71 -9.24 -3.22
N LEU A 20 1.49 -8.73 -3.03
CA LEU A 20 1.02 -8.29 -1.71
C LEU A 20 0.90 -9.46 -0.75
N ASP A 21 0.32 -10.58 -1.20
CA ASP A 21 0.20 -11.77 -0.36
C ASP A 21 1.56 -12.30 0.07
N ASP A 22 2.51 -12.34 -0.85
CA ASP A 22 3.88 -12.75 -0.54
C ASP A 22 4.50 -11.81 0.49
N ALA A 23 4.28 -10.51 0.33
CA ALA A 23 4.90 -9.50 1.17
C ALA A 23 4.45 -9.56 2.64
N VAL A 24 3.28 -10.12 2.91
CA VAL A 24 2.77 -10.26 4.28
C VAL A 24 3.69 -11.12 5.12
N THR A 25 4.26 -12.17 4.54
CA THR A 25 5.11 -13.11 5.26
C THR A 25 6.58 -13.09 4.84
N ASN A 26 6.88 -12.60 3.65
CA ASN A 26 8.24 -12.57 3.13
C ASN A 26 8.93 -11.27 3.51
N ARG A 27 9.82 -11.33 4.49
CA ARG A 27 10.53 -10.14 4.99
C ARG A 27 11.46 -9.51 3.97
N SER A 28 11.81 -10.23 2.92
CA SER A 28 12.67 -9.70 1.85
C SER A 28 11.90 -9.00 0.76
N SER A 29 10.58 -9.11 0.75
CA SER A 29 9.76 -8.48 -0.28
C SER A 29 9.78 -6.96 -0.13
N GLN A 30 10.00 -6.26 -1.23
CA GLN A 30 9.97 -4.80 -1.24
C GLN A 30 8.55 -4.25 -1.08
N PHE A 31 7.54 -5.04 -1.40
CA PHE A 31 6.13 -4.66 -1.18
C PHE A 31 5.73 -4.70 0.30
N ARG A 32 6.58 -5.27 1.17
CA ARG A 32 6.29 -5.33 2.60
C ARG A 32 6.33 -3.96 3.29
N ILE A 33 7.09 -3.01 2.71
CA ILE A 33 7.31 -1.70 3.33
C ILE A 33 6.91 -0.57 2.38
N PRO A 34 5.62 -0.43 2.08
CA PRO A 34 5.17 0.65 1.22
C PRO A 34 5.28 2.01 1.93
N VAL A 35 5.23 3.07 1.14
CA VAL A 35 5.12 4.42 1.68
C VAL A 35 3.65 4.78 1.80
N PHE A 36 3.24 5.16 3.00
CA PHE A 36 1.89 5.63 3.28
C PHE A 36 1.88 7.15 3.27
N ILE A 37 1.02 7.74 2.47
CA ILE A 37 0.95 9.18 2.28
C ILE A 37 -0.46 9.64 2.62
N CYS A 38 -0.56 10.57 3.57
CA CYS A 38 -1.84 11.15 3.94
C CYS A 38 -1.66 12.63 4.24
N GLY A 39 -2.77 13.34 4.37
CA GLY A 39 -2.74 14.75 4.72
C GLY A 39 -3.78 15.54 3.98
N THR A 40 -3.72 16.84 4.19
CA THR A 40 -4.58 17.81 3.53
C THR A 40 -3.78 18.53 2.45
N GLN A 41 -4.44 19.47 1.77
CA GLN A 41 -3.85 20.25 0.70
C GLN A 41 -2.54 20.95 1.10
N ASN A 42 -2.43 21.37 2.36
CA ASN A 42 -1.29 22.14 2.85
C ASN A 42 -0.44 21.41 3.88
N ASP A 43 -0.77 20.16 4.20
CA ASP A 43 -0.10 19.43 5.27
C ASP A 43 -0.06 17.95 4.92
N PHE A 44 1.04 17.54 4.33
CA PHE A 44 1.26 16.17 3.87
C PHE A 44 2.20 15.43 4.81
N ASP A 45 1.96 14.14 4.96
CA ASP A 45 2.83 13.26 5.73
C ASP A 45 3.04 11.97 4.94
N GLY A 46 4.30 11.59 4.77
CA GLY A 46 4.67 10.34 4.12
C GLY A 46 5.61 9.56 5.02
N ARG A 47 5.33 8.29 5.21
CA ARG A 47 6.19 7.43 6.02
C ARG A 47 6.08 5.98 5.58
N ILE A 48 7.12 5.22 5.85
CA ILE A 48 7.15 3.81 5.57
C ILE A 48 6.33 3.08 6.63
N VAL A 49 5.49 2.17 6.19
CA VAL A 49 4.70 1.31 7.09
C VAL A 49 4.99 -0.15 6.74
N VAL A 50 4.58 -1.06 7.59
CA VAL A 50 4.82 -2.49 7.37
C VAL A 50 3.49 -3.16 7.05
N LEU A 51 3.42 -3.78 5.88
CA LEU A 51 2.25 -4.52 5.46
C LEU A 51 2.03 -5.73 6.37
N ARG A 52 0.83 -5.89 6.89
CA ARG A 52 0.48 -6.97 7.83
C ARG A 52 -0.52 -7.96 7.28
N LYS A 53 -1.39 -7.50 6.38
CA LYS A 53 -2.43 -8.37 5.82
C LYS A 53 -2.84 -7.85 4.46
N SER A 54 -3.15 -8.77 3.56
CA SER A 54 -3.78 -8.45 2.29
C SER A 54 -4.98 -9.37 2.09
N ASP A 55 -6.03 -8.84 1.46
CA ASP A 55 -7.26 -9.57 1.21
C ASP A 55 -7.81 -9.11 -0.13
N GLN A 56 -7.51 -9.84 -1.17
CA GLN A 56 -7.93 -9.50 -2.54
C GLN A 56 -9.44 -9.52 -2.66
N LYS A 57 -10.11 -10.48 -2.05
CA LYS A 57 -11.55 -10.65 -2.17
C LYS A 57 -12.31 -9.42 -1.69
N ASN A 58 -11.87 -8.82 -0.59
CA ASN A 58 -12.50 -7.67 0.01
C ASN A 58 -11.78 -6.37 -0.31
N HIS A 59 -10.71 -6.42 -1.11
CA HIS A 59 -9.88 -5.27 -1.48
C HIS A 59 -9.37 -4.53 -0.25
N LEU A 60 -8.84 -5.27 0.72
CA LEU A 60 -8.34 -4.73 1.99
C LEU A 60 -6.86 -4.95 2.14
N ILE A 61 -6.20 -3.96 2.71
CA ILE A 61 -4.80 -4.02 3.10
C ILE A 61 -4.72 -3.50 4.53
N GLN A 62 -3.97 -4.20 5.38
CA GLN A 62 -3.78 -3.79 6.76
C GLN A 62 -2.30 -3.55 7.02
N PHE A 63 -2.01 -2.46 7.70
CA PHE A 63 -0.67 -2.17 8.19
C PHE A 63 -0.77 -1.56 9.59
N HIS A 64 0.35 -1.59 10.31
CA HIS A 64 0.42 -1.03 11.64
C HIS A 64 1.12 0.31 11.64
N SER A 65 0.69 1.19 12.51
CA SER A 65 1.25 2.50 12.68
C SER A 65 1.17 2.91 14.14
N ASP A 66 2.05 3.85 14.53
CA ASP A 66 2.00 4.43 15.86
C ASP A 66 0.73 5.27 15.98
N ILE A 67 -0.13 4.89 16.92
CA ILE A 67 -1.40 5.56 17.17
C ILE A 67 -1.22 7.01 17.62
N ARG A 68 -0.05 7.36 18.16
CA ARG A 68 0.25 8.71 18.64
C ARG A 68 0.76 9.64 17.54
N SER A 69 0.93 9.14 16.34
CA SER A 69 1.47 9.95 15.25
C SER A 69 0.45 10.97 14.75
N ASP A 70 0.95 12.08 14.22
CA ASP A 70 0.12 13.14 13.65
C ASP A 70 -0.77 12.65 12.52
N LYS A 71 -0.39 11.60 11.83
CA LYS A 71 -1.20 11.10 10.72
C LYS A 71 -2.54 10.54 11.18
N ILE A 72 -2.65 10.08 12.42
CA ILE A 72 -3.94 9.61 12.95
C ILE A 72 -4.93 10.77 13.02
N GLU A 73 -4.48 11.93 13.47
CA GLU A 73 -5.33 13.12 13.48
C GLU A 73 -5.71 13.57 12.07
N LYS A 74 -4.78 13.48 11.13
CA LYS A 74 -5.06 13.81 9.73
C LYS A 74 -6.09 12.88 9.13
N LEU A 75 -6.05 11.58 9.47
CA LEU A 75 -7.01 10.61 8.98
C LEU A 75 -8.41 10.81 9.56
N LYS A 76 -8.52 11.37 10.75
CA LYS A 76 -9.83 11.68 11.34
C LYS A 76 -10.54 12.77 10.58
N SER A 77 -9.81 13.74 10.03
CA SER A 77 -10.38 14.81 9.24
C SER A 77 -10.49 14.48 7.75
N ASN A 78 -9.62 13.59 7.26
CA ASN A 78 -9.64 13.15 5.86
C ASN A 78 -9.10 11.72 5.80
N ASN A 79 -9.99 10.76 5.59
CA ASN A 79 -9.63 9.34 5.57
C ASN A 79 -9.06 8.86 4.24
N SER A 80 -8.91 9.74 3.26
CA SER A 80 -8.30 9.38 1.98
C SER A 80 -6.79 9.43 2.10
N ALA A 81 -6.13 8.43 1.52
CA ALA A 81 -4.68 8.33 1.55
C ALA A 81 -4.18 7.61 0.31
N SER A 82 -2.87 7.54 0.17
CA SER A 82 -2.23 6.80 -0.91
C SER A 82 -1.17 5.87 -0.33
N LEU A 83 -1.02 4.72 -0.96
CA LEU A 83 0.08 3.81 -0.69
C LEU A 83 0.93 3.69 -1.95
N LEU A 84 2.23 3.76 -1.77
CA LEU A 84 3.18 3.60 -2.87
C LEU A 84 4.01 2.36 -2.61
N PHE A 85 3.92 1.41 -3.53
CA PHE A 85 4.71 0.18 -3.52
C PHE A 85 5.69 0.22 -4.69
N TYR A 86 6.89 -0.28 -4.48
CA TYR A 86 7.84 -0.42 -5.57
C TYR A 86 8.68 -1.67 -5.39
N ASP A 87 8.81 -2.45 -6.46
CA ASP A 87 9.68 -3.62 -6.52
C ASP A 87 10.66 -3.40 -7.67
N LYS A 88 11.92 -3.18 -7.33
CA LYS A 88 12.94 -2.86 -8.33
C LYS A 88 13.32 -4.06 -9.20
N GLU A 89 13.17 -5.27 -8.68
CA GLU A 89 13.50 -6.47 -9.44
C GLU A 89 12.47 -6.76 -10.52
N GLU A 90 11.18 -6.64 -10.15
CA GLU A 90 10.07 -6.79 -11.08
C GLU A 90 9.82 -5.52 -11.88
N LYS A 91 10.38 -4.39 -11.44
CA LYS A 91 10.19 -3.07 -12.05
C LYS A 91 8.71 -2.68 -12.08
N ILE A 92 8.02 -2.95 -10.98
CA ILE A 92 6.60 -2.64 -10.82
C ILE A 92 6.44 -1.57 -9.74
N GLN A 93 5.76 -0.49 -10.10
CA GLN A 93 5.35 0.53 -9.16
C GLN A 93 3.82 0.54 -9.09
N VAL A 94 3.29 0.52 -7.88
CA VAL A 94 1.86 0.59 -7.66
C VAL A 94 1.55 1.79 -6.76
N ARG A 95 0.64 2.63 -7.22
CA ARG A 95 0.07 3.71 -6.40
C ARG A 95 -1.40 3.37 -6.18
N ALA A 96 -1.75 3.18 -4.93
CA ALA A 96 -3.11 2.82 -4.57
C ALA A 96 -3.74 3.96 -3.78
N LYS A 97 -4.90 4.44 -4.25
CA LYS A 97 -5.70 5.38 -3.47
C LYS A 97 -6.60 4.55 -2.57
N VAL A 98 -6.62 4.88 -1.30
CA VAL A 98 -7.31 4.08 -0.30
C VAL A 98 -8.14 4.96 0.63
N GLU A 99 -9.18 4.36 1.21
CA GLU A 99 -9.88 4.92 2.34
C GLU A 99 -9.39 4.20 3.59
N CYS A 100 -9.07 4.96 4.62
CA CYS A 100 -8.48 4.41 5.82
C CYS A 100 -9.50 4.25 6.93
N ILE A 101 -9.43 3.11 7.61
CA ILE A 101 -10.18 2.85 8.83
C ILE A 101 -9.16 2.65 9.94
N VAL A 102 -9.26 3.46 10.99
CA VAL A 102 -8.34 3.38 12.12
C VAL A 102 -8.95 2.48 13.19
N ASN A 103 -8.28 1.37 13.46
CA ASN A 103 -8.68 0.44 14.53
C ASN A 103 -7.68 0.56 15.69
N HIS A 104 -8.20 0.71 16.88
CA HIS A 104 -7.37 0.86 18.08
C HIS A 104 -7.29 -0.43 18.87
#